data_76378dfcb9ab1fabf69e14b240adb53e
#
_entry.id   76378dfcb9ab1fabf69e14b240adb53e
#
_cell.length_a   1.000
_cell.length_b   1.000
_cell.length_c   1.000
_cell.angle_alpha   90.00
_cell.angle_beta   90.00
_cell.angle_gamma   90.00
#
_symmetry.space_group_name_H-M   'P 1'
#
loop_
_entity.id
_entity.type
_entity.pdbx_description
1 polymer ?
#
loop_
_entity_poly.entity_id
_entity_poly.type
_entity_poly.pdbx_seq_one_letter_code
_entity_poly.pdbx_strand_id
1 'polypeptide(L)'
;MKTKTSKKVAANVPKKVSLKRSSNDPSFDSRKSDHLSLSLDDLTQTTELRVLDYLSLKSTAFPEMNFDDVDVSSEFNGIKLSAPFFISSMTSGTALGEPINEAFAQLSQDKQIIMGVGSQRKELTDDKALNEWKRIRKKYPKAILLSNLGLSQLITTPIDQVKKITDNIQAAGLIVHCNALQECIQMEGTPQFKNGLKTIEKLTKEIGIPVIVKEVGFGFSQTDLVRLNQTGVYAVDFSG
;
A
#
# COMPACT_ATOMS: atom_id res chain seq x y z
N MET A 1 40.30 -25.35 39.92
CA MET A 1 39.32 -25.03 38.87
C MET A 1 39.31 -23.50 38.69
N LYS A 2 39.81 -23.00 37.55
CA LYS A 2 39.93 -21.60 37.25
C LYS A 2 38.72 -21.14 36.43
N THR A 3 37.89 -20.26 36.95
CA THR A 3 36.76 -19.61 36.31
C THR A 3 37.24 -18.63 35.24
N LYS A 4 36.83 -18.83 34.00
CA LYS A 4 37.08 -17.91 32.88
C LYS A 4 36.05 -16.76 32.91
N THR A 5 36.56 -15.55 33.09
CA THR A 5 35.84 -14.28 32.96
C THR A 5 35.50 -14.01 31.47
N SER A 6 34.22 -13.89 31.13
CA SER A 6 33.78 -13.47 29.80
C SER A 6 33.94 -11.97 29.63
N LYS A 7 34.74 -11.54 28.65
CA LYS A 7 34.82 -10.15 28.20
C LYS A 7 33.58 -9.77 27.41
N LYS A 8 32.82 -8.78 27.90
CA LYS A 8 31.78 -8.10 27.13
C LYS A 8 32.42 -7.33 25.97
N VAL A 9 32.06 -7.71 24.74
CA VAL A 9 32.37 -6.93 23.55
C VAL A 9 31.30 -5.84 23.45
N ALA A 10 31.71 -4.59 23.64
CA ALA A 10 30.86 -3.41 23.45
C ALA A 10 30.67 -3.19 21.94
N ALA A 11 29.47 -3.35 21.45
CA ALA A 11 29.09 -3.03 20.06
C ALA A 11 29.13 -1.51 19.87
N ASN A 12 29.99 -1.06 18.98
CA ASN A 12 30.09 0.33 18.55
C ASN A 12 28.91 0.65 17.66
N VAL A 13 27.87 1.31 18.19
CA VAL A 13 26.70 1.77 17.42
C VAL A 13 27.09 3.06 16.69
N PRO A 14 27.07 3.11 15.35
CA PRO A 14 27.43 4.33 14.64
C PRO A 14 26.42 5.45 14.93
N LYS A 15 26.92 6.66 15.12
CA LYS A 15 26.15 7.88 15.38
C LYS A 15 25.21 8.16 14.17
N LYS A 16 23.94 8.49 14.48
CA LYS A 16 22.91 8.90 13.51
C LYS A 16 23.43 9.95 12.53
N VAL A 17 23.50 9.60 11.26
CA VAL A 17 23.64 10.55 10.15
C VAL A 17 22.25 11.04 9.80
N SER A 18 21.96 12.29 10.10
CA SER A 18 20.73 12.97 9.69
C SER A 18 20.87 13.41 8.23
N LEU A 19 20.36 12.62 7.29
CA LEU A 19 20.28 13.01 5.89
C LEU A 19 18.87 13.56 5.61
N LYS A 20 18.74 14.88 5.59
CA LYS A 20 17.60 15.55 4.92
C LYS A 20 17.84 15.43 3.40
N ARG A 21 17.11 14.57 2.71
CA ARG A 21 17.12 14.48 1.25
C ARG A 21 15.87 15.10 0.67
N SER A 22 16.02 15.83 -0.45
CA SER A 22 14.94 16.42 -1.20
C SER A 22 14.21 15.35 -2.02
N SER A 23 12.91 15.53 -2.27
CA SER A 23 12.08 14.64 -3.09
C SER A 23 12.46 14.56 -4.57
N ASN A 24 13.44 15.37 -5.02
CA ASN A 24 14.00 15.36 -6.37
C ASN A 24 15.29 14.54 -6.48
N ASP A 25 15.55 13.61 -5.57
CA ASP A 25 16.70 12.73 -5.60
C ASP A 25 16.53 11.72 -6.75
N PRO A 26 17.49 11.64 -7.72
CA PRO A 26 17.45 10.66 -8.80
C PRO A 26 17.32 9.21 -8.33
N SER A 27 17.77 8.89 -7.11
CA SER A 27 17.62 7.57 -6.51
C SER A 27 16.16 7.16 -6.25
N PHE A 28 15.25 8.12 -6.09
CA PHE A 28 13.82 7.86 -5.90
C PHE A 28 13.12 7.38 -7.18
N ASP A 29 13.47 7.98 -8.31
CA ASP A 29 12.91 7.59 -9.62
C ASP A 29 13.53 6.26 -10.10
N SER A 30 14.83 5.99 -9.79
CA SER A 30 15.47 4.71 -10.11
C SER A 30 14.79 3.55 -9.37
N ARG A 31 14.49 3.69 -8.07
CA ARG A 31 13.81 2.67 -7.28
C ARG A 31 12.47 2.24 -7.87
N LYS A 32 11.65 3.21 -8.31
CA LYS A 32 10.34 2.91 -8.91
C LYS A 32 10.48 2.21 -10.26
N SER A 33 11.50 2.59 -11.03
CA SER A 33 11.87 1.91 -12.27
C SER A 33 12.33 0.48 -12.00
N ASP A 34 13.16 0.28 -10.94
CA ASP A 34 13.65 -1.04 -10.53
C ASP A 34 12.49 -1.94 -10.09
N HIS A 35 11.55 -1.41 -9.28
CA HIS A 35 10.35 -2.16 -8.87
C HIS A 35 9.53 -2.63 -10.07
N LEU A 36 9.34 -1.78 -11.08
CA LEU A 36 8.61 -2.14 -12.29
C LEU A 36 9.37 -3.20 -13.10
N SER A 37 10.69 -3.03 -13.28
CA SER A 37 11.53 -3.98 -14.00
C SER A 37 11.53 -5.35 -13.31
N LEU A 38 11.72 -5.37 -11.99
CA LEU A 38 11.70 -6.62 -11.21
C LEU A 38 10.33 -7.30 -11.25
N SER A 39 9.23 -6.53 -11.25
CA SER A 39 7.88 -7.13 -11.33
C SER A 39 7.57 -7.76 -12.69
N LEU A 40 8.34 -7.43 -13.73
CA LEU A 40 8.23 -7.99 -15.09
C LEU A 40 9.27 -9.08 -15.37
N ASP A 41 10.22 -9.30 -14.49
CA ASP A 41 11.27 -10.29 -14.64
C ASP A 41 10.83 -11.64 -14.05
N ASP A 42 10.71 -12.65 -14.89
CA ASP A 42 10.30 -14.02 -14.48
C ASP A 42 11.23 -14.63 -13.41
N LEU A 43 12.51 -14.24 -13.39
CA LEU A 43 13.46 -14.74 -12.39
C LEU A 43 13.22 -14.20 -10.99
N THR A 44 12.49 -13.10 -10.87
CA THR A 44 12.15 -12.49 -9.58
C THR A 44 10.76 -12.87 -9.09
N GLN A 45 10.01 -13.64 -9.90
CA GLN A 45 8.72 -14.15 -9.48
C GLN A 45 8.92 -15.26 -8.44
N THR A 46 8.20 -15.17 -7.33
CA THR A 46 8.27 -16.23 -6.34
C THR A 46 7.67 -17.52 -6.88
N THR A 47 8.46 -18.60 -6.82
CA THR A 47 8.01 -19.96 -7.14
C THR A 47 7.66 -20.75 -5.87
N GLU A 48 7.87 -20.16 -4.70
CA GLU A 48 7.55 -20.78 -3.42
C GLU A 48 6.03 -20.86 -3.20
N LEU A 49 5.63 -21.71 -2.25
CA LEU A 49 4.22 -21.93 -1.88
C LEU A 49 3.54 -20.62 -1.54
N ARG A 50 2.47 -20.32 -2.26
CA ARG A 50 1.63 -19.15 -2.02
C ARG A 50 0.57 -19.51 -0.98
N VAL A 51 0.04 -18.51 -0.26
CA VAL A 51 -1.07 -18.73 0.69
C VAL A 51 -2.24 -19.46 0.04
N LEU A 52 -2.53 -19.19 -1.23
CA LEU A 52 -3.58 -19.87 -2.00
C LEU A 52 -3.31 -21.35 -2.23
N ASP A 53 -2.05 -21.82 -2.19
CA ASP A 53 -1.71 -23.22 -2.39
C ASP A 53 -2.15 -24.10 -1.19
N TYR A 54 -2.43 -23.48 -0.04
CA TYR A 54 -3.01 -24.15 1.13
C TYR A 54 -4.55 -24.18 1.11
N LEU A 55 -5.20 -23.57 0.12
CA LEU A 55 -6.63 -23.58 -0.04
C LEU A 55 -7.06 -24.68 -0.98
N SER A 56 -7.92 -25.58 -0.49
CA SER A 56 -8.53 -26.63 -1.30
C SER A 56 -10.01 -26.33 -1.49
N LEU A 57 -10.45 -26.16 -2.73
CA LEU A 57 -11.85 -26.01 -3.07
C LEU A 57 -12.54 -27.38 -3.04
N LYS A 58 -13.53 -27.53 -2.18
CA LYS A 58 -14.34 -28.72 -2.12
C LYS A 58 -15.41 -28.65 -3.21
N SER A 59 -15.26 -29.50 -4.22
CA SER A 59 -16.30 -29.63 -5.26
C SER A 59 -17.52 -30.43 -4.77
N THR A 60 -18.69 -30.12 -5.30
CA THR A 60 -19.90 -30.92 -5.11
C THR A 60 -20.41 -31.43 -6.46
N ALA A 61 -20.91 -32.67 -6.49
CA ALA A 61 -21.51 -33.24 -7.69
C ALA A 61 -22.93 -32.71 -7.97
N PHE A 62 -23.59 -32.16 -6.95
CA PHE A 62 -24.94 -31.64 -7.03
C PHE A 62 -24.98 -30.20 -6.46
N PRO A 63 -24.66 -29.18 -7.28
CA PRO A 63 -24.58 -27.79 -6.81
C PRO A 63 -25.96 -27.19 -6.45
N GLU A 64 -27.06 -27.76 -6.95
CA GLU A 64 -28.45 -27.31 -6.69
C GLU A 64 -28.68 -25.82 -7.06
N MET A 65 -27.89 -25.29 -8.01
CA MET A 65 -27.97 -23.92 -8.54
C MET A 65 -27.54 -23.89 -10.00
N ASN A 66 -28.05 -22.92 -10.78
CA ASN A 66 -27.57 -22.66 -12.12
C ASN A 66 -26.34 -21.73 -12.07
N PHE A 67 -25.54 -21.77 -13.12
CA PHE A 67 -24.37 -20.87 -13.22
C PHE A 67 -24.77 -19.39 -13.20
N ASP A 68 -25.90 -19.06 -13.84
CA ASP A 68 -26.42 -17.68 -13.90
C ASP A 68 -26.98 -17.17 -12.56
N ASP A 69 -27.22 -18.06 -11.58
CA ASP A 69 -27.65 -17.70 -10.24
C ASP A 69 -26.47 -17.21 -9.35
N VAL A 70 -25.23 -17.38 -9.83
CA VAL A 70 -24.03 -17.01 -9.08
C VAL A 70 -23.81 -15.49 -9.11
N ASP A 71 -24.06 -14.81 -8.01
CA ASP A 71 -23.72 -13.39 -7.83
C ASP A 71 -22.33 -13.23 -7.22
N VAL A 72 -21.40 -12.66 -7.97
CA VAL A 72 -20.03 -12.31 -7.53
C VAL A 72 -19.90 -10.84 -7.18
N SER A 73 -21.00 -10.09 -7.16
CA SER A 73 -20.94 -8.68 -6.76
C SER A 73 -20.48 -8.52 -5.31
N SER A 74 -19.90 -7.38 -5.01
CA SER A 74 -19.40 -7.04 -3.67
C SER A 74 -19.67 -5.57 -3.37
N GLU A 75 -19.31 -5.12 -2.20
CA GLU A 75 -19.46 -3.74 -1.78
C GLU A 75 -18.23 -3.25 -1.01
N PHE A 76 -17.86 -2.00 -1.24
CA PHE A 76 -16.85 -1.29 -0.48
C PHE A 76 -17.43 0.04 0.00
N ASN A 77 -17.70 0.16 1.29
CA ASN A 77 -18.22 1.39 1.93
C ASN A 77 -19.40 2.03 1.16
N GLY A 78 -20.41 1.25 0.83
CA GLY A 78 -21.59 1.68 0.08
C GLY A 78 -21.40 1.76 -1.44
N ILE A 79 -20.19 1.54 -1.95
CA ILE A 79 -19.90 1.51 -3.39
C ILE A 79 -20.06 0.08 -3.90
N LYS A 80 -21.01 -0.15 -4.81
CA LYS A 80 -21.23 -1.45 -5.44
C LYS A 80 -20.08 -1.79 -6.40
N LEU A 81 -19.53 -2.99 -6.25
CA LEU A 81 -18.49 -3.56 -7.11
C LEU A 81 -19.06 -4.71 -7.93
N SER A 82 -18.62 -4.86 -9.16
CA SER A 82 -19.07 -5.96 -10.02
C SER A 82 -18.49 -7.32 -9.62
N ALA A 83 -17.34 -7.31 -8.94
CA ALA A 83 -16.67 -8.52 -8.45
C ALA A 83 -15.68 -8.14 -7.30
N PRO A 84 -15.29 -9.09 -6.43
CA PRO A 84 -14.38 -8.85 -5.31
C PRO A 84 -12.92 -8.78 -5.76
N PHE A 85 -12.64 -8.06 -6.86
CA PHE A 85 -11.29 -7.84 -7.35
C PHE A 85 -10.79 -6.46 -6.99
N PHE A 86 -9.50 -6.40 -6.69
CA PHE A 86 -8.79 -5.20 -6.34
C PHE A 86 -7.47 -5.13 -7.11
N ILE A 87 -7.24 -4.03 -7.84
CA ILE A 87 -5.95 -3.75 -8.47
C ILE A 87 -5.03 -3.18 -7.40
N SER A 88 -4.07 -3.99 -6.94
CA SER A 88 -3.16 -3.61 -5.86
C SER A 88 -2.27 -2.44 -6.23
N SER A 89 -1.89 -1.65 -5.22
CA SER A 89 -1.06 -0.46 -5.37
C SER A 89 0.36 -0.82 -5.77
N MET A 90 0.84 -0.35 -6.93
CA MET A 90 2.19 -0.61 -7.39
C MET A 90 2.88 0.65 -7.89
N THR A 91 2.37 1.29 -8.93
CA THR A 91 3.06 2.34 -9.67
C THR A 91 2.57 3.73 -9.33
N SER A 92 3.49 4.70 -9.23
CA SER A 92 3.17 6.14 -9.27
C SER A 92 4.42 6.95 -9.61
N GLY A 93 4.22 8.13 -10.22
CA GLY A 93 5.25 9.16 -10.38
C GLY A 93 6.44 8.81 -11.27
N THR A 94 6.30 7.86 -12.21
CA THR A 94 7.31 7.55 -13.23
C THR A 94 6.70 7.61 -14.61
N ALA A 95 7.50 7.99 -15.63
CA ALA A 95 7.05 8.03 -17.03
C ALA A 95 6.56 6.66 -17.54
N LEU A 96 7.15 5.55 -17.05
CA LEU A 96 6.72 4.19 -17.38
C LEU A 96 5.44 3.79 -16.64
N GLY A 97 5.23 4.30 -15.42
CA GLY A 97 4.05 3.99 -14.62
C GLY A 97 2.78 4.71 -15.08
N GLU A 98 2.91 5.88 -15.70
CA GLU A 98 1.76 6.69 -16.10
C GLU A 98 0.78 5.97 -17.05
N PRO A 99 1.21 5.36 -18.18
CA PRO A 99 0.29 4.63 -19.04
C PRO A 99 -0.33 3.40 -18.36
N ILE A 100 0.38 2.76 -17.42
CA ILE A 100 -0.14 1.63 -16.63
C ILE A 100 -1.23 2.13 -15.69
N ASN A 101 -0.98 3.23 -14.96
CA ASN A 101 -1.96 3.86 -14.07
C ASN A 101 -3.23 4.26 -14.82
N GLU A 102 -3.06 4.81 -16.03
CA GLU A 102 -4.19 5.20 -16.89
C GLU A 102 -5.01 3.99 -17.33
N ALA A 103 -4.36 2.91 -17.80
CA ALA A 103 -5.03 1.67 -18.19
C ALA A 103 -5.79 1.03 -17.01
N PHE A 104 -5.19 1.03 -15.82
CA PHE A 104 -5.85 0.51 -14.62
C PHE A 104 -7.01 1.38 -14.15
N ALA A 105 -6.91 2.70 -14.25
CA ALA A 105 -8.03 3.60 -13.94
C ALA A 105 -9.21 3.40 -14.93
N GLN A 106 -8.91 3.18 -16.20
CA GLN A 106 -9.91 2.80 -17.20
C GLN A 106 -10.57 1.45 -16.81
N LEU A 107 -9.76 0.43 -16.51
CA LEU A 107 -10.26 -0.89 -16.11
C LEU A 107 -11.14 -0.80 -14.86
N SER A 108 -10.70 -0.03 -13.85
CA SER A 108 -11.47 0.23 -12.63
C SER A 108 -12.85 0.81 -12.96
N GLN A 109 -12.90 1.81 -13.84
CA GLN A 109 -14.17 2.42 -14.28
C GLN A 109 -15.04 1.45 -15.06
N ASP A 110 -14.48 0.76 -16.05
CA ASP A 110 -15.23 -0.08 -17.00
C ASP A 110 -15.74 -1.36 -16.33
N LYS A 111 -15.01 -1.89 -15.37
CA LYS A 111 -15.34 -3.12 -14.65
C LYS A 111 -15.88 -2.88 -13.24
N GLN A 112 -16.01 -1.64 -12.80
CA GLN A 112 -16.47 -1.32 -11.44
C GLN A 112 -15.73 -2.11 -10.36
N ILE A 113 -14.40 -2.14 -10.43
CA ILE A 113 -13.51 -2.75 -9.45
C ILE A 113 -12.61 -1.68 -8.83
N ILE A 114 -12.09 -1.94 -7.64
CA ILE A 114 -11.22 -1.00 -6.94
C ILE A 114 -9.81 -0.98 -7.55
N MET A 115 -9.19 0.20 -7.58
CA MET A 115 -7.77 0.39 -7.87
C MET A 115 -7.09 1.16 -6.74
N GLY A 116 -6.07 0.57 -6.13
CA GLY A 116 -5.12 1.28 -5.27
C GLY A 116 -4.08 1.99 -6.12
N VAL A 117 -3.88 3.30 -5.89
CA VAL A 117 -2.81 4.03 -6.56
C VAL A 117 -1.46 3.71 -5.93
N GLY A 118 -0.36 3.88 -6.65
CA GLY A 118 0.99 3.75 -6.08
C GLY A 118 1.24 4.78 -4.99
N SER A 119 2.31 4.59 -4.19
CA SER A 119 2.63 5.50 -3.07
C SER A 119 2.70 6.96 -3.52
N GLN A 120 1.89 7.80 -2.89
CA GLN A 120 1.75 9.23 -3.17
C GLN A 120 2.75 10.09 -2.36
N ARG A 121 3.87 9.50 -1.93
CA ARG A 121 4.93 10.24 -1.20
C ARG A 121 5.42 11.48 -1.98
N LYS A 122 5.55 11.35 -3.32
CA LYS A 122 6.03 12.43 -4.19
C LYS A 122 5.03 13.58 -4.25
N GLU A 123 3.75 13.25 -4.25
CA GLU A 123 2.63 14.20 -4.31
C GLU A 123 2.52 15.11 -3.07
N LEU A 124 3.15 14.73 -1.96
CA LEU A 124 3.21 15.57 -0.77
C LEU A 124 4.04 16.85 -0.98
N THR A 125 4.99 16.83 -1.93
CA THR A 125 5.98 17.91 -2.14
C THR A 125 6.10 18.37 -3.59
N ASP A 126 5.50 17.68 -4.55
CA ASP A 126 5.59 17.96 -5.98
C ASP A 126 4.20 18.11 -6.61
N ASP A 127 3.85 19.34 -6.97
CA ASP A 127 2.58 19.66 -7.61
C ASP A 127 2.45 19.05 -9.02
N LYS A 128 3.57 18.71 -9.72
CA LYS A 128 3.50 18.02 -11.00
C LYS A 128 2.99 16.60 -10.83
N ALA A 129 3.45 15.90 -9.79
CA ALA A 129 2.95 14.57 -9.44
C ALA A 129 1.45 14.60 -9.09
N LEU A 130 0.99 15.63 -8.36
CA LEU A 130 -0.44 15.84 -8.11
C LEU A 130 -1.24 16.02 -9.40
N ASN A 131 -0.70 16.71 -10.40
CA ASN A 131 -1.40 16.99 -11.67
C ASN A 131 -1.56 15.74 -12.55
N GLU A 132 -0.67 14.74 -12.46
CA GLU A 132 -0.85 13.44 -13.12
C GLU A 132 -2.17 12.80 -12.71
N TRP A 133 -2.38 12.64 -11.41
CA TRP A 133 -3.59 12.03 -10.88
C TRP A 133 -4.86 12.85 -11.12
N LYS A 134 -4.76 14.19 -11.11
CA LYS A 134 -5.88 15.07 -11.52
C LYS A 134 -6.31 14.79 -12.95
N ARG A 135 -5.33 14.59 -13.87
CA ARG A 135 -5.62 14.27 -15.27
C ARG A 135 -6.30 12.92 -15.40
N ILE A 136 -5.79 11.88 -14.70
CA ILE A 136 -6.38 10.54 -14.70
C ILE A 136 -7.80 10.59 -14.15
N ARG A 137 -8.03 11.26 -13.01
CA ARG A 137 -9.37 11.42 -12.42
C ARG A 137 -10.33 12.14 -13.36
N LYS A 138 -9.87 13.21 -14.04
CA LYS A 138 -10.69 13.94 -15.04
C LYS A 138 -11.08 13.04 -16.21
N LYS A 139 -10.17 12.18 -16.68
CA LYS A 139 -10.40 11.29 -17.82
C LYS A 139 -11.29 10.09 -17.44
N TYR A 140 -11.16 9.58 -16.21
CA TYR A 140 -11.91 8.43 -15.70
C TYR A 140 -12.67 8.80 -14.40
N PRO A 141 -13.73 9.61 -14.52
CA PRO A 141 -14.42 10.18 -13.35
C PRO A 141 -15.13 9.14 -12.48
N LYS A 142 -15.46 7.97 -13.02
CA LYS A 142 -16.14 6.88 -12.29
C LYS A 142 -15.17 5.81 -11.78
N ALA A 143 -13.85 5.93 -12.00
CA ALA A 143 -12.88 4.99 -11.46
C ALA A 143 -12.92 5.00 -9.92
N ILE A 144 -12.91 3.82 -9.30
CA ILE A 144 -12.93 3.66 -7.84
C ILE A 144 -11.47 3.61 -7.36
N LEU A 145 -10.92 4.78 -7.02
CA LEU A 145 -9.52 4.93 -6.65
C LEU A 145 -9.35 4.97 -5.13
N LEU A 146 -8.37 4.23 -4.61
CA LEU A 146 -7.89 4.38 -3.24
C LEU A 146 -6.54 5.11 -3.26
N SER A 147 -6.43 6.17 -2.46
CA SER A 147 -5.17 6.86 -2.18
C SER A 147 -4.20 5.93 -1.45
N ASN A 148 -2.90 6.24 -1.46
CA ASN A 148 -1.90 5.38 -0.83
C ASN A 148 -0.70 6.17 -0.29
N LEU A 149 -0.37 5.96 0.99
CA LEU A 149 0.76 6.58 1.64
C LEU A 149 1.43 5.61 2.62
N GLY A 150 2.75 5.63 2.72
CA GLY A 150 3.49 4.82 3.69
C GLY A 150 3.29 5.29 5.12
N LEU A 151 3.25 4.34 6.06
CA LEU A 151 3.13 4.66 7.48
C LEU A 151 4.27 5.55 7.97
N SER A 152 5.49 5.31 7.51
CA SER A 152 6.66 6.14 7.88
C SER A 152 6.52 7.59 7.46
N GLN A 153 5.91 7.86 6.30
CA GLN A 153 5.62 9.21 5.83
C GLN A 153 4.44 9.80 6.62
N LEU A 154 3.41 9.00 6.86
CA LEU A 154 2.19 9.43 7.54
C LEU A 154 2.47 9.93 8.96
N ILE A 155 3.41 9.30 9.70
CA ILE A 155 3.81 9.70 11.06
C ILE A 155 4.25 11.18 11.13
N THR A 156 4.85 11.68 10.07
CA THR A 156 5.39 13.05 10.00
C THR A 156 4.59 14.01 9.14
N THR A 157 3.54 13.54 8.46
CA THR A 157 2.74 14.34 7.53
C THR A 157 1.52 14.92 8.25
N PRO A 158 1.29 16.25 8.20
CA PRO A 158 0.07 16.86 8.70
C PRO A 158 -1.17 16.31 8.00
N ILE A 159 -2.27 16.16 8.75
CA ILE A 159 -3.53 15.58 8.23
C ILE A 159 -4.06 16.35 7.01
N ASP A 160 -3.92 17.66 6.97
CA ASP A 160 -4.41 18.49 5.86
C ASP A 160 -3.67 18.18 4.55
N GLN A 161 -2.39 17.82 4.62
CA GLN A 161 -1.64 17.36 3.44
C GLN A 161 -2.12 15.98 2.99
N VAL A 162 -2.46 15.08 3.93
CA VAL A 162 -3.06 13.79 3.60
C VAL A 162 -4.42 13.98 2.94
N LYS A 163 -5.26 14.88 3.48
CA LYS A 163 -6.54 15.25 2.85
C LYS A 163 -6.34 15.82 1.44
N LYS A 164 -5.37 16.70 1.24
CA LYS A 164 -5.06 17.27 -0.08
C LYS A 164 -4.80 16.19 -1.13
N ILE A 165 -4.03 15.15 -0.83
CA ILE A 165 -3.75 14.08 -1.80
C ILE A 165 -4.95 13.16 -2.02
N THR A 166 -5.75 12.87 -0.99
CA THR A 166 -6.97 12.07 -1.12
C THR A 166 -8.05 12.80 -1.92
N ASP A 167 -8.27 14.08 -1.63
CA ASP A 167 -9.26 14.92 -2.32
C ASP A 167 -8.88 15.14 -3.79
N ASN A 168 -7.58 15.27 -4.08
CA ASN A 168 -7.07 15.46 -5.43
C ASN A 168 -7.51 14.38 -6.41
N ILE A 169 -7.61 13.13 -5.94
CA ILE A 169 -8.08 12.00 -6.75
C ILE A 169 -9.51 11.59 -6.42
N GLN A 170 -10.20 12.35 -5.55
CA GLN A 170 -11.52 11.96 -5.03
C GLN A 170 -11.52 10.50 -4.56
N ALA A 171 -10.60 10.19 -3.64
CA ALA A 171 -10.35 8.82 -3.21
C ALA A 171 -11.57 8.25 -2.47
N ALA A 172 -11.96 7.01 -2.81
CA ALA A 172 -12.97 6.24 -2.09
C ALA A 172 -12.47 5.70 -0.75
N GLY A 173 -11.15 5.72 -0.52
CA GLY A 173 -10.49 5.31 0.72
C GLY A 173 -8.99 5.60 0.67
N LEU A 174 -8.30 5.37 1.77
CA LEU A 174 -6.85 5.56 1.90
C LEU A 174 -6.17 4.26 2.34
N ILE A 175 -5.19 3.82 1.56
CA ILE A 175 -4.29 2.74 1.92
C ILE A 175 -3.11 3.31 2.70
N VAL A 176 -2.83 2.74 3.85
CA VAL A 176 -1.61 2.96 4.63
C VAL A 176 -0.74 1.73 4.51
N HIS A 177 0.33 1.80 3.70
CA HIS A 177 1.21 0.64 3.57
C HIS A 177 2.28 0.61 4.66
N CYS A 178 2.55 -0.60 5.17
CA CYS A 178 3.54 -0.90 6.19
C CYS A 178 4.69 -1.67 5.55
N ASN A 179 5.86 -1.06 5.41
CA ASN A 179 7.03 -1.61 4.75
C ASN A 179 8.30 -1.42 5.58
N ALA A 180 8.23 -1.72 6.88
CA ALA A 180 9.27 -1.41 7.85
C ALA A 180 10.67 -1.94 7.46
N LEU A 181 10.76 -3.20 7.00
CA LEU A 181 12.02 -3.78 6.55
C LEU A 181 12.59 -3.04 5.34
N GLN A 182 11.75 -2.75 4.35
CA GLN A 182 12.14 -2.01 3.17
C GLN A 182 12.65 -0.60 3.52
N GLU A 183 11.97 0.12 4.41
CA GLU A 183 12.40 1.45 4.88
C GLU A 183 13.72 1.41 5.69
N CYS A 184 14.06 0.25 6.28
CA CYS A 184 15.34 0.08 7.00
C CYS A 184 16.52 -0.18 6.06
N ILE A 185 16.33 -0.96 4.99
CA ILE A 185 17.40 -1.41 4.11
C ILE A 185 17.62 -0.51 2.90
N GLN A 186 16.62 0.24 2.45
CA GLN A 186 16.74 1.15 1.33
C GLN A 186 17.46 2.44 1.71
N MET A 187 18.37 2.91 0.84
CA MET A 187 19.19 4.11 1.09
C MET A 187 18.33 5.36 1.30
N GLU A 188 17.21 5.50 0.59
CA GLU A 188 16.24 6.59 0.71
C GLU A 188 15.08 6.29 1.67
N GLY A 189 15.17 5.19 2.40
CA GLY A 189 14.18 4.79 3.38
C GLY A 189 14.03 5.76 4.55
N THR A 190 12.88 5.73 5.18
CA THR A 190 12.53 6.55 6.35
C THR A 190 12.21 5.63 7.54
N PRO A 191 13.19 5.05 8.23
CA PRO A 191 12.97 4.05 9.28
C PRO A 191 12.48 4.70 10.59
N GLN A 192 11.32 5.34 10.54
CA GLN A 192 10.67 6.01 11.67
C GLN A 192 9.29 5.37 11.88
N PHE A 193 9.18 4.48 12.89
CA PHE A 193 7.96 3.67 13.11
C PHE A 193 7.28 3.97 14.44
N LYS A 194 7.90 4.78 15.29
CA LYS A 194 7.36 5.12 16.61
C LYS A 194 6.04 5.87 16.45
N ASN A 195 5.03 5.48 17.25
CA ASN A 195 3.67 6.01 17.24
C ASN A 195 2.83 5.66 15.98
N GLY A 196 3.24 4.69 15.16
CA GLY A 196 2.50 4.30 13.95
C GLY A 196 1.05 3.97 14.22
N LEU A 197 0.75 3.10 15.22
CA LEU A 197 -0.64 2.76 15.57
C LEU A 197 -1.45 3.97 16.05
N LYS A 198 -0.86 4.86 16.85
CA LYS A 198 -1.52 6.10 17.28
C LYS A 198 -1.81 7.03 16.10
N THR A 199 -0.91 7.07 15.12
CA THR A 199 -1.10 7.84 13.90
C THR A 199 -2.25 7.25 13.07
N ILE A 200 -2.33 5.93 12.92
CA ILE A 200 -3.44 5.25 12.24
C ILE A 200 -4.76 5.54 12.96
N GLU A 201 -4.81 5.39 14.29
CA GLU A 201 -6.00 5.67 15.09
C GLU A 201 -6.47 7.14 14.96
N LYS A 202 -5.55 8.10 14.95
CA LYS A 202 -5.86 9.50 14.70
C LYS A 202 -6.41 9.70 13.28
N LEU A 203 -5.74 9.11 12.29
CA LEU A 203 -6.12 9.21 10.90
C LEU A 203 -7.54 8.69 10.64
N THR A 204 -7.89 7.53 11.18
CA THR A 204 -9.23 6.94 11.00
C THR A 204 -10.34 7.84 11.53
N LYS A 205 -10.07 8.63 12.56
CA LYS A 205 -11.02 9.59 13.15
C LYS A 205 -11.16 10.89 12.38
N GLU A 206 -10.12 11.30 11.64
CA GLU A 206 -10.02 12.66 11.08
C GLU A 206 -10.11 12.72 9.56
N ILE A 207 -9.81 11.61 8.84
CA ILE A 207 -9.72 11.63 7.38
C ILE A 207 -11.08 11.66 6.66
N GLY A 208 -12.12 11.10 7.25
CA GLY A 208 -13.48 11.07 6.72
C GLY A 208 -13.73 10.04 5.61
N ILE A 209 -12.76 9.21 5.26
CA ILE A 209 -12.88 8.11 4.29
C ILE A 209 -12.32 6.81 4.89
N PRO A 210 -12.71 5.62 4.40
CA PRO A 210 -12.20 4.34 4.87
C PRO A 210 -10.68 4.27 4.83
N VAL A 211 -10.06 3.76 5.90
CA VAL A 211 -8.61 3.52 5.97
C VAL A 211 -8.35 2.02 5.92
N ILE A 212 -7.52 1.59 4.97
CA ILE A 212 -7.06 0.21 4.81
C ILE A 212 -5.58 0.19 5.18
N VAL A 213 -5.17 -0.73 6.07
CA VAL A 213 -3.75 -0.93 6.39
C VAL A 213 -3.25 -2.14 5.62
N LYS A 214 -2.17 -1.93 4.84
CA LYS A 214 -1.59 -2.93 3.95
C LYS A 214 -0.15 -3.24 4.33
N GLU A 215 0.21 -4.50 4.33
CA GLU A 215 1.61 -4.95 4.34
C GLU A 215 2.12 -5.18 2.90
N VAL A 216 3.41 -5.39 2.71
CA VAL A 216 4.05 -5.43 1.37
C VAL A 216 4.69 -6.78 1.02
N GLY A 217 4.37 -7.85 1.77
CA GLY A 217 4.84 -9.20 1.43
C GLY A 217 5.03 -10.15 2.61
N PHE A 218 5.18 -9.65 3.84
CA PHE A 218 5.41 -10.48 5.04
C PHE A 218 4.13 -10.75 5.85
N GLY A 219 3.05 -10.03 5.55
CA GLY A 219 1.79 -10.12 6.27
C GLY A 219 1.82 -9.52 7.67
N PHE A 220 0.77 -9.76 8.43
CA PHE A 220 0.62 -9.30 9.81
C PHE A 220 0.56 -10.47 10.78
N SER A 221 1.21 -10.33 11.93
CA SER A 221 1.04 -11.25 13.03
C SER A 221 -0.37 -11.13 13.64
N GLN A 222 -0.83 -12.16 14.35
CA GLN A 222 -2.08 -12.10 15.11
C GLN A 222 -2.09 -10.91 16.08
N THR A 223 -0.95 -10.64 16.73
CA THR A 223 -0.80 -9.49 17.64
C THR A 223 -1.02 -8.16 16.91
N ASP A 224 -0.50 -8.02 15.69
CA ASP A 224 -0.68 -6.80 14.90
C ASP A 224 -2.14 -6.63 14.50
N LEU A 225 -2.82 -7.70 14.08
CA LEU A 225 -4.24 -7.66 13.71
C LEU A 225 -5.12 -7.25 14.89
N VAL A 226 -4.86 -7.80 16.09
CA VAL A 226 -5.58 -7.40 17.32
C VAL A 226 -5.36 -5.90 17.62
N ARG A 227 -4.15 -5.39 17.47
CA ARG A 227 -3.83 -3.97 17.68
C ARG A 227 -4.47 -3.06 16.63
N LEU A 228 -4.46 -3.47 15.36
CA LEU A 228 -5.10 -2.75 14.27
C LEU A 228 -6.61 -2.66 14.43
N ASN A 229 -7.26 -3.75 14.88
CA ASN A 229 -8.70 -3.76 15.12
C ASN A 229 -9.15 -2.68 16.13
N GLN A 230 -8.25 -2.25 17.03
CA GLN A 230 -8.53 -1.20 18.02
C GLN A 230 -8.38 0.23 17.45
N THR A 231 -7.82 0.39 16.25
CA THR A 231 -7.54 1.71 15.65
C THR A 231 -8.68 2.25 14.79
N GLY A 232 -9.75 1.45 14.55
CA GLY A 232 -10.87 1.86 13.70
C GLY A 232 -10.59 1.76 12.20
N VAL A 233 -9.57 1.00 11.77
CA VAL A 233 -9.34 0.71 10.35
C VAL A 233 -10.52 -0.06 9.75
N TYR A 234 -10.84 0.27 8.50
CA TYR A 234 -11.94 -0.36 7.78
C TYR A 234 -11.60 -1.79 7.34
N ALA A 235 -10.39 -2.02 6.89
CA ALA A 235 -9.92 -3.32 6.43
C ALA A 235 -8.40 -3.44 6.57
N VAL A 236 -7.91 -4.68 6.45
CA VAL A 236 -6.48 -5.03 6.43
C VAL A 236 -6.20 -5.83 5.16
N ASP A 237 -5.18 -5.43 4.41
CA ASP A 237 -4.61 -6.17 3.28
C ASP A 237 -3.27 -6.77 3.74
N PHE A 238 -3.25 -8.09 3.94
CA PHE A 238 -2.10 -8.80 4.52
C PHE A 238 -1.28 -9.60 3.49
N SER A 239 -1.62 -9.51 2.23
CA SER A 239 -0.89 -10.23 1.18
C SER A 239 0.29 -9.45 0.61
N GLY A 240 0.32 -8.16 0.73
CA GLY A 240 1.40 -7.34 0.20
C GLY A 240 1.34 -7.17 -1.31
#